data_e3ae17e81a78387e3665733045bdf97e
#
_entry.id   e3ae17e81a78387e3665733045bdf97e
#
_cell.length_a   1.000
_cell.length_b   1.000
_cell.length_c   1.000
_cell.angle_alpha   90.00
_cell.angle_beta   90.00
_cell.angle_gamma   90.00
#
_symmetry.space_group_name_H-M   'P 1'
#
loop_
_entity.id
_entity.type
_entity.pdbx_description
1 polymer ?
#
loop_
_entity_poly.entity_id
_entity_poly.type
_entity_poly.pdbx_seq_one_letter_code
_entity_poly.pdbx_strand_id
1 'polypeptide(L)'
;MRNLLPLFLSALMFTGCAASQKQENTYRRISMEEAVQMMENESGYVILDVRRPDEYAAGHIPGAINVANETIGAAEILELPNKDQLILVYCRSGRRSKEAAEKLVKLGYTNIVEFGGILDWKGEIEA
;
A
#
# COMPACT_ATOMS: atom_id res chain seq x y z
N MET A 1 -60.97 0.93 7.06
CA MET A 1 -60.33 0.88 7.21
C MET A 1 -59.12 0.76 7.24
N ARG A 2 -58.70 0.67 7.36
CA ARG A 2 -57.82 0.59 7.47
C ARG A 2 -56.69 0.45 7.35
N ASN A 3 -56.12 0.31 7.50
CA ASN A 3 -55.24 0.13 7.50
C ASN A 3 -54.12 0.08 7.39
N LEU A 4 -53.62 -0.12 7.47
CA LEU A 4 -52.75 -0.29 7.40
C LEU A 4 -51.62 -0.27 7.33
N LEU A 5 -51.06 -0.45 7.45
CA LEU A 5 -50.17 -0.53 7.39
C LEU A 5 -49.01 -0.62 7.41
N PRO A 6 -48.57 -0.87 7.48
CA PRO A 6 -47.55 -1.08 7.57
C PRO A 6 -46.42 -1.06 7.19
N LEU A 7 -45.97 -1.08 7.23
CA LEU A 7 -45.05 -1.08 6.93
C LEU A 7 -44.01 -0.98 7.10
N PHE A 8 -43.45 -0.97 7.26
CA PHE A 8 -42.66 -0.84 7.35
C PHE A 8 -41.69 -1.26 7.56
N LEU A 9 -41.44 -1.31 7.97
CA LEU A 9 -40.68 -1.73 8.27
C LEU A 9 -39.57 -1.97 7.82
N SER A 10 -39.21 -2.34 7.71
CA SER A 10 -38.38 -2.72 7.08
C SER A 10 -37.16 -2.20 7.08
N ALA A 11 -36.98 -1.67 6.92
CA ALA A 11 -35.87 -1.07 6.83
C ALA A 11 -34.86 -1.51 7.61
N LEU A 12 -34.90 -1.48 8.26
CA LEU A 12 -34.11 -1.78 9.05
C LEU A 12 -33.15 -2.53 8.78
N MET A 13 -33.24 -3.13 8.51
CA MET A 13 -32.50 -3.96 8.31
C MET A 13 -31.23 -3.70 7.98
N PHE A 14 -30.95 -3.37 7.36
CA PHE A 14 -29.80 -3.27 6.84
C PHE A 14 -28.86 -2.74 7.54
N THR A 15 -29.18 -2.25 8.11
CA THR A 15 -28.36 -1.63 8.84
C THR A 15 -27.39 -2.45 9.46
N GLY A 16 -27.74 -3.27 10.06
CA GLY A 16 -26.86 -4.06 10.76
C GLY A 16 -25.74 -4.53 9.98
N CYS A 17 -25.99 -4.80 8.84
CA CYS A 17 -24.99 -5.33 8.10
C CYS A 17 -23.85 -4.49 8.04
N ALA A 18 -24.01 -3.32 7.86
CA ALA A 18 -22.92 -2.54 7.70
C ALA A 18 -22.01 -2.66 8.83
N ALA A 19 -22.53 -2.75 9.93
CA ALA A 19 -21.72 -2.81 11.07
C ALA A 19 -20.76 -3.92 11.08
N SER A 20 -21.12 -4.97 10.53
CA SER A 20 -20.30 -6.11 10.67
C SER A 20 -19.05 -6.01 9.83
N GLN A 21 -18.94 -5.02 9.07
CA GLN A 21 -17.83 -5.01 8.28
C GLN A 21 -16.64 -4.56 8.97
N LYS A 22 -15.82 -5.40 9.38
CA LYS A 22 -14.60 -5.05 9.90
C LYS A 22 -13.72 -4.83 8.77
N GLN A 23 -13.16 -3.69 8.65
CA GLN A 23 -12.26 -3.46 7.62
C GLN A 23 -10.94 -3.96 8.02
N GLU A 24 -10.41 -4.89 7.32
CA GLU A 24 -9.09 -5.32 7.58
C GLU A 24 -8.14 -4.54 6.76
N ASN A 25 -7.04 -4.10 7.32
CA ASN A 25 -6.01 -3.43 6.55
C ASN A 25 -5.40 -4.41 5.58
N THR A 26 -5.20 -3.95 4.39
CA THR A 26 -4.54 -4.74 3.39
C THR A 26 -3.83 -3.78 2.45
N TYR A 27 -2.95 -4.28 1.62
CA TYR A 27 -2.30 -3.43 0.65
C TYR A 27 -2.96 -3.63 -0.71
N ARG A 28 -2.75 -2.65 -1.59
CA ARG A 28 -3.25 -2.74 -2.96
C ARG A 28 -2.11 -3.11 -3.88
N ARG A 29 -2.40 -3.87 -4.91
CA ARG A 29 -1.43 -4.17 -5.94
C ARG A 29 -1.84 -3.47 -7.21
N ILE A 30 -0.90 -2.77 -7.84
CA ILE A 30 -1.17 -2.05 -9.09
C ILE A 30 -0.09 -2.41 -10.09
N SER A 31 -0.33 -2.09 -11.34
CA SER A 31 0.64 -2.30 -12.39
C SER A 31 1.71 -1.23 -12.35
N MET A 32 2.80 -1.47 -13.06
CA MET A 32 3.86 -0.47 -13.18
C MET A 32 3.33 0.81 -13.84
N GLU A 33 2.46 0.66 -14.86
CA GLU A 33 1.89 1.82 -15.53
C GLU A 33 1.02 2.63 -14.59
N GLU A 34 0.23 1.95 -13.76
CA GLU A 34 -0.59 2.65 -12.78
C GLU A 34 0.28 3.36 -11.74
N ALA A 35 1.40 2.74 -11.37
CA ALA A 35 2.31 3.38 -10.42
C ALA A 35 2.89 4.66 -10.99
N VAL A 36 3.29 4.64 -12.25
CA VAL A 36 3.82 5.83 -12.90
C VAL A 36 2.78 6.94 -12.92
N GLN A 37 1.53 6.59 -13.25
CA GLN A 37 0.46 7.57 -13.25
C GLN A 37 0.21 8.12 -11.87
N MET A 38 0.28 7.28 -10.85
CA MET A 38 0.07 7.72 -9.49
C MET A 38 1.19 8.68 -9.08
N MET A 39 2.44 8.39 -9.47
CA MET A 39 3.55 9.29 -9.18
C MET A 39 3.39 10.64 -9.86
N GLU A 40 2.77 10.65 -11.04
CA GLU A 40 2.55 11.90 -11.76
C GLU A 40 1.40 12.71 -11.20
N ASN A 41 0.38 12.04 -10.71
CA ASN A 41 -0.86 12.71 -10.30
C ASN A 41 -0.99 12.96 -8.81
N GLU A 42 -0.23 12.25 -7.98
CA GLU A 42 -0.34 12.39 -6.53
C GLU A 42 0.86 13.15 -5.99
N SER A 43 0.78 13.53 -4.74
CA SER A 43 1.91 14.16 -4.07
C SER A 43 1.96 13.62 -2.65
N GLY A 44 3.05 13.87 -1.98
CA GLY A 44 3.18 13.47 -0.57
C GLY A 44 3.37 11.98 -0.37
N TYR A 45 3.70 11.25 -1.42
CA TYR A 45 3.94 9.81 -1.29
C TYR A 45 5.41 9.53 -1.06
N VAL A 46 5.69 8.30 -0.61
CA VAL A 46 7.04 7.80 -0.48
C VAL A 46 7.18 6.64 -1.46
N ILE A 47 8.29 6.58 -2.19
CA ILE A 47 8.63 5.40 -2.99
C ILE A 47 9.61 4.59 -2.14
N LEU A 48 9.26 3.35 -1.88
CA LEU A 48 10.03 2.51 -0.97
C LEU A 48 10.63 1.33 -1.71
N ASP A 49 11.96 1.32 -1.76
CA ASP A 49 12.73 0.23 -2.35
C ASP A 49 13.07 -0.74 -1.24
N VAL A 50 12.56 -1.96 -1.31
CA VAL A 50 12.77 -2.93 -0.25
C VAL A 50 13.82 -3.98 -0.61
N ARG A 51 14.66 -3.66 -1.61
CA ARG A 51 15.79 -4.51 -1.97
C ARG A 51 16.93 -4.31 -0.97
N ARG A 52 17.99 -5.06 -1.14
CA ARG A 52 19.15 -4.91 -0.28
C ARG A 52 19.82 -3.56 -0.51
N PRO A 53 20.53 -3.05 0.49
CA PRO A 53 21.21 -1.76 0.32
C PRO A 53 22.19 -1.72 -0.85
N ASP A 54 22.86 -2.82 -1.16
CA ASP A 54 23.78 -2.82 -2.29
C ASP A 54 23.05 -2.74 -3.62
N GLU A 55 21.88 -3.35 -3.73
CA GLU A 55 21.07 -3.23 -4.94
C GLU A 55 20.60 -1.79 -5.11
N TYR A 56 20.13 -1.19 -4.03
CA TYR A 56 19.66 0.19 -4.06
C TYR A 56 20.79 1.14 -4.48
N ALA A 57 21.96 0.94 -3.90
CA ALA A 57 23.10 1.81 -4.20
C ALA A 57 23.53 1.72 -5.66
N ALA A 58 23.34 0.56 -6.28
CA ALA A 58 23.71 0.38 -7.67
C ALA A 58 22.74 1.08 -8.62
N GLY A 59 21.55 1.40 -8.17
CA GLY A 59 20.58 2.12 -8.99
C GLY A 59 19.18 1.88 -8.46
N HIS A 60 18.38 2.93 -8.40
CA HIS A 60 17.01 2.86 -7.87
C HIS A 60 16.13 3.87 -8.57
N ILE A 61 14.84 3.74 -8.39
CA ILE A 61 13.88 4.70 -8.95
C ILE A 61 14.12 6.04 -8.29
N PRO A 62 14.18 7.13 -9.05
CA PRO A 62 14.49 8.44 -8.50
C PRO A 62 13.58 8.81 -7.35
N GLY A 63 14.17 9.27 -6.27
CA GLY A 63 13.44 9.68 -5.08
C GLY A 63 13.11 8.56 -4.12
N ALA A 64 13.39 7.31 -4.47
CA ALA A 64 13.08 6.20 -3.59
C ALA A 64 14.00 6.19 -2.37
N ILE A 65 13.44 5.76 -1.25
CA ILE A 65 14.26 5.49 -0.06
C ILE A 65 14.36 3.98 0.08
N ASN A 66 15.35 3.52 0.84
CA ASN A 66 15.61 2.09 0.95
C ASN A 66 15.40 1.60 2.38
N VAL A 67 14.53 0.60 2.53
CA VAL A 67 14.40 -0.13 3.78
C VAL A 67 14.30 -1.60 3.37
N ALA A 68 15.33 -2.37 3.62
CA ALA A 68 15.38 -3.74 3.12
C ALA A 68 14.28 -4.60 3.73
N ASN A 69 13.66 -5.43 2.90
CA ASN A 69 12.56 -6.28 3.31
C ASN A 69 12.88 -7.07 4.57
N GLU A 70 14.08 -7.60 4.67
CA GLU A 70 14.43 -8.46 5.80
C GLU A 70 14.54 -7.69 7.11
N THR A 71 14.57 -6.37 7.08
CA THR A 71 14.63 -5.58 8.30
C THR A 71 13.26 -5.08 8.74
N ILE A 72 12.23 -5.30 7.93
CA ILE A 72 10.89 -4.81 8.25
C ILE A 72 10.22 -5.81 9.18
N GLY A 73 9.58 -5.29 10.21
CA GLY A 73 8.78 -6.13 11.10
C GLY A 73 9.30 -6.27 12.50
N ALA A 74 10.57 -5.87 12.73
CA ALA A 74 11.16 -6.06 14.04
C ALA A 74 11.02 -4.83 14.93
N ALA A 75 10.97 -3.65 14.35
CA ALA A 75 10.96 -2.43 15.14
C ALA A 75 10.33 -1.31 14.33
N GLU A 76 10.15 -0.18 14.96
CA GLU A 76 9.66 1.01 14.29
C GLU A 76 10.58 1.34 13.14
N ILE A 77 10.02 1.80 12.05
CA ILE A 77 10.78 2.21 10.89
C ILE A 77 10.89 3.72 10.92
N LEU A 78 12.06 4.20 11.28
CA LEU A 78 12.25 5.65 11.49
C LEU A 78 12.06 6.44 10.20
N GLU A 79 12.37 5.84 9.07
CA GLU A 79 12.22 6.51 7.78
C GLU A 79 10.76 6.65 7.37
N LEU A 80 9.86 5.95 8.04
CA LEU A 80 8.44 5.95 7.70
C LEU A 80 7.61 6.26 8.94
N PRO A 81 7.69 7.49 9.44
CA PRO A 81 7.01 7.82 10.70
C PRO A 81 5.50 7.99 10.56
N ASN A 82 5.01 8.27 9.36
CA ASN A 82 3.59 8.51 9.17
C ASN A 82 2.90 7.26 8.65
N LYS A 83 2.11 6.63 9.50
CA LYS A 83 1.46 5.35 9.15
C LYS A 83 0.36 5.48 8.12
N ASP A 84 -0.12 6.69 7.86
CA ASP A 84 -1.21 6.90 6.91
C ASP A 84 -0.71 7.45 5.57
N GLN A 85 0.58 7.66 5.44
CA GLN A 85 1.16 8.19 4.22
C GLN A 85 1.07 7.16 3.10
N LEU A 86 0.86 7.62 1.89
CA LEU A 86 0.87 6.73 0.73
C LEU A 86 2.29 6.24 0.49
N ILE A 87 2.49 4.95 0.49
CA ILE A 87 3.80 4.33 0.30
C ILE A 87 3.73 3.38 -0.88
N LEU A 88 4.54 3.66 -1.89
CA LEU A 88 4.61 2.87 -3.12
C LEU A 88 5.81 1.95 -3.00
N VAL A 89 5.59 0.65 -2.94
CA VAL A 89 6.61 -0.34 -2.58
C VAL A 89 7.02 -1.16 -3.78
N TYR A 90 8.31 -1.30 -4.01
CA TYR A 90 8.82 -2.15 -5.09
C TYR A 90 10.07 -2.90 -4.65
N CYS A 91 10.42 -3.94 -5.41
CA CYS A 91 11.69 -4.63 -5.22
C CYS A 91 12.31 -4.89 -6.58
N ARG A 92 12.95 -6.02 -6.81
CA ARG A 92 13.55 -6.32 -8.10
C ARG A 92 12.50 -6.89 -9.06
N SER A 93 11.78 -7.92 -8.64
CA SER A 93 10.82 -8.60 -9.50
C SER A 93 9.43 -8.77 -8.89
N GLY A 94 9.23 -8.37 -7.64
CA GLY A 94 7.89 -8.35 -7.03
C GLY A 94 7.70 -9.24 -5.82
N ARG A 95 8.56 -10.22 -5.56
CA ARG A 95 8.34 -11.13 -4.44
C ARG A 95 8.59 -10.48 -3.09
N ARG A 96 9.74 -9.82 -2.96
CA ARG A 96 10.10 -9.16 -1.69
C ARG A 96 9.16 -8.00 -1.40
N SER A 97 8.69 -7.30 -2.43
CA SER A 97 7.80 -6.16 -2.22
C SER A 97 6.43 -6.60 -1.71
N LYS A 98 5.96 -7.77 -2.11
CA LYS A 98 4.71 -8.30 -1.56
C LYS A 98 4.89 -8.68 -0.09
N GLU A 99 6.01 -9.31 0.24
CA GLU A 99 6.29 -9.66 1.63
C GLU A 99 6.40 -8.40 2.48
N ALA A 100 7.10 -7.40 1.96
CA ALA A 100 7.27 -6.14 2.68
C ALA A 100 5.93 -5.45 2.88
N ALA A 101 5.09 -5.45 1.85
CA ALA A 101 3.78 -4.82 1.94
C ALA A 101 2.94 -5.47 3.04
N GLU A 102 2.98 -6.80 3.14
CA GLU A 102 2.25 -7.50 4.18
C GLU A 102 2.77 -7.15 5.57
N LYS A 103 4.09 -7.04 5.71
CA LYS A 103 4.69 -6.67 6.98
C LYS A 103 4.32 -5.25 7.38
N LEU A 104 4.32 -4.34 6.42
CA LEU A 104 3.96 -2.95 6.69
C LEU A 104 2.51 -2.83 7.15
N VAL A 105 1.62 -3.58 6.51
CA VAL A 105 0.22 -3.58 6.93
C VAL A 105 0.11 -4.06 8.38
N LYS A 106 0.85 -5.12 8.73
CA LYS A 106 0.81 -5.63 10.10
C LYS A 106 1.37 -4.64 11.11
N LEU A 107 2.26 -3.77 10.67
CA LEU A 107 2.81 -2.73 11.54
C LEU A 107 1.88 -1.52 11.66
N GLY A 108 0.76 -1.53 10.97
CA GLY A 108 -0.23 -0.47 11.10
C GLY A 108 -0.23 0.55 9.99
N TYR A 109 0.57 0.35 8.94
CA TYR A 109 0.55 1.26 7.81
C TYR A 109 -0.73 1.04 7.02
N THR A 110 -1.44 2.11 6.70
CA THR A 110 -2.80 2.02 6.19
C THR A 110 -2.92 2.31 4.70
N ASN A 111 -1.84 2.73 4.05
CA ASN A 111 -1.96 3.17 2.67
C ASN A 111 -0.78 2.65 1.84
N ILE A 112 -0.69 1.33 1.73
CA ILE A 112 0.42 0.66 1.07
C ILE A 112 -0.01 0.21 -0.32
N VAL A 113 0.80 0.55 -1.32
CA VAL A 113 0.56 0.18 -2.71
C VAL A 113 1.83 -0.50 -3.23
N GLU A 114 1.71 -1.75 -3.65
CA GLU A 114 2.83 -2.53 -4.15
C GLU A 114 2.75 -2.57 -5.66
N PHE A 115 3.86 -2.32 -6.37
CA PHE A 115 3.79 -2.20 -7.81
C PHE A 115 4.84 -3.02 -8.57
N GLY A 116 5.39 -4.04 -7.95
CA GLY A 116 6.22 -4.99 -8.68
C GLY A 116 7.70 -4.74 -8.52
N GLY A 117 8.42 -4.67 -9.59
CA GLY A 117 9.85 -4.60 -9.49
C GLY A 117 10.51 -3.68 -10.52
N ILE A 118 11.72 -3.28 -10.19
CA ILE A 118 12.48 -2.34 -11.00
C ILE A 118 12.79 -2.92 -12.39
N LEU A 119 12.69 -4.25 -12.54
CA LEU A 119 12.90 -4.85 -13.86
C LEU A 119 11.89 -4.36 -14.88
N ASP A 120 10.71 -3.94 -14.42
CA ASP A 120 9.68 -3.44 -15.33
C ASP A 120 9.65 -1.91 -15.43
N TRP A 121 10.51 -1.26 -14.69
CA TRP A 121 10.55 0.21 -14.66
C TRP A 121 11.26 0.71 -15.92
N LYS A 122 10.64 1.64 -16.60
CA LYS A 122 11.17 2.17 -17.84
C LYS A 122 11.66 3.60 -17.73
N GLY A 123 11.58 4.18 -16.56
CA GLY A 123 12.03 5.55 -16.36
C GLY A 123 13.50 5.62 -16.02
N GLU A 124 13.90 6.78 -15.55
CA GLU A 124 15.30 7.01 -15.19
C GLU A 124 15.65 6.28 -13.92
N ILE A 125 16.94 6.04 -13.76
CA ILE A 125 17.49 5.38 -12.57
C ILE A 125 18.54 6.33 -12.01
N GLU A 126 18.54 6.49 -10.70
CA GLU A 126 19.60 7.25 -10.05
C GLU A 126 20.37 6.35 -9.10
N ALA A 127 21.58 6.74 -8.81
CA ALA A 127 22.45 5.94 -7.93
C ALA A 127 23.05 6.79 -6.83
#